data_70ba33b77181b4aefb89897e2fc00c85
#
_entry.id   70ba33b77181b4aefb89897e2fc00c85
#
_cell.length_a   1.000
_cell.length_b   1.000
_cell.length_c   1.000
_cell.angle_alpha   90.00
_cell.angle_beta   90.00
_cell.angle_gamma   90.00
#
_symmetry.space_group_name_H-M   'P 1'
#
loop_
_entity.id
_entity.type
_entity.pdbx_description
1 polymer ?
#
loop_
_entity_poly.entity_id
_entity_poly.type
_entity_poly.pdbx_seq_one_letter_code
_entity_poly.pdbx_strand_id
1 'polypeptide(L)'
;MKNKPHKLFISHSSKDAEYMKAFVDLLVTIGVHKNQITCTSVPQCNIPVGCNIYDWLAKQFQTSDLHVVYAFSNNYYSSVATLNEMGAAWVMRCKWTGLLLPGFTFNQLAGCIDKNQICIKLDDP
;
A
#
# COMPACT_ATOMS: atom_id res chain seq x y z
N MET A 1 11.59 -5.74 -25.28
CA MET A 1 10.49 -5.48 -24.34
C MET A 1 10.93 -4.44 -23.32
N LYS A 2 10.19 -3.38 -23.20
CA LYS A 2 10.54 -2.33 -22.25
C LYS A 2 10.17 -2.76 -20.84
N ASN A 3 11.10 -2.57 -19.92
CA ASN A 3 10.82 -2.78 -18.51
C ASN A 3 9.96 -1.62 -17.99
N LYS A 4 8.86 -1.96 -17.32
CA LYS A 4 8.05 -0.95 -16.66
C LYS A 4 8.77 -0.48 -15.39
N PRO A 5 8.66 0.82 -15.03
CA PRO A 5 9.26 1.30 -13.80
C PRO A 5 8.62 0.63 -12.58
N HIS A 6 9.45 0.34 -11.59
CA HIS A 6 8.98 -0.21 -10.32
C HIS A 6 8.42 0.90 -9.46
N LYS A 7 7.22 0.69 -8.94
CA LYS A 7 6.56 1.65 -8.05
C LYS A 7 5.90 0.92 -6.88
N LEU A 8 5.85 1.61 -5.74
CA LEU A 8 5.14 1.15 -4.55
C LEU A 8 3.85 1.96 -4.39
N PHE A 9 2.76 1.27 -4.15
CA PHE A 9 1.52 1.89 -3.71
C PHE A 9 1.19 1.39 -2.31
N ILE A 10 1.08 2.30 -1.35
CA ILE A 10 0.76 1.94 0.03
C ILE A 10 -0.74 2.11 0.24
N SER A 11 -1.44 0.98 0.31
CA SER A 11 -2.87 0.94 0.59
C SER A 11 -3.06 0.98 2.11
N HIS A 12 -3.69 2.03 2.61
CA HIS A 12 -3.83 2.28 4.04
C HIS A 12 -5.06 3.12 4.34
N SER A 13 -5.54 3.05 5.57
CA SER A 13 -6.54 3.98 6.07
C SER A 13 -5.89 5.32 6.43
N SER A 14 -6.53 6.43 6.10
CA SER A 14 -6.06 7.77 6.49
C SER A 14 -5.94 7.93 8.01
N LYS A 15 -6.66 7.13 8.78
CA LYS A 15 -6.58 7.14 10.24
C LYS A 15 -5.25 6.61 10.76
N ASP A 16 -4.48 5.90 9.91
CA ASP A 16 -3.17 5.36 10.25
C ASP A 16 -2.03 6.22 9.68
N ALA A 17 -2.29 7.48 9.36
CA ALA A 17 -1.34 8.37 8.68
C ALA A 17 0.00 8.49 9.39
N GLU A 18 0.02 8.50 10.72
CA GLU A 18 1.28 8.64 11.48
C GLU A 18 2.20 7.44 11.26
N TYR A 19 1.65 6.23 11.25
CA TYR A 19 2.43 5.04 10.94
C TYR A 19 2.97 5.10 9.52
N MET A 20 2.17 5.62 8.58
CA MET A 20 2.56 5.70 7.19
C MET A 20 3.70 6.70 6.98
N LYS A 21 3.68 7.83 7.66
CA LYS A 21 4.78 8.80 7.61
C LYS A 21 6.08 8.16 8.08
N ALA A 22 6.05 7.44 9.19
CA ALA A 22 7.23 6.75 9.72
C ALA A 22 7.73 5.67 8.75
N PHE A 23 6.82 4.91 8.15
CA PHE A 23 7.17 3.87 7.20
C PHE A 23 7.80 4.44 5.93
N VAL A 24 7.23 5.52 5.38
CA VAL A 24 7.79 6.18 4.20
C VAL A 24 9.18 6.76 4.51
N ASP A 25 9.35 7.37 5.69
CA ASP A 25 10.66 7.87 6.11
C ASP A 25 11.70 6.74 6.17
N LEU A 26 11.31 5.58 6.67
CA LEU A 26 12.18 4.41 6.70
C LEU A 26 12.56 3.98 5.28
N LEU A 27 11.60 3.89 4.37
CA LEU A 27 11.86 3.49 2.99
C LEU A 27 12.83 4.46 2.30
N VAL A 28 12.64 5.76 2.49
CA VAL A 28 13.53 6.77 1.92
C VAL A 28 14.93 6.65 2.51
N THR A 29 15.02 6.40 3.81
CA THR A 29 16.31 6.25 4.50
C THR A 29 17.12 5.07 3.95
N ILE A 30 16.46 3.98 3.59
CA ILE A 30 17.14 2.79 3.05
C ILE A 30 17.35 2.85 1.53
N GLY A 31 16.98 3.96 0.88
CA GLY A 31 17.33 4.22 -0.51
C GLY A 31 16.20 4.18 -1.53
N VAL A 32 14.95 4.04 -1.11
CA VAL A 32 13.81 4.11 -2.03
C VAL A 32 13.53 5.57 -2.35
N HIS A 33 13.42 5.91 -3.63
CA HIS A 33 13.14 7.29 -4.05
C HIS A 33 11.69 7.65 -3.79
N LYS A 34 11.45 8.88 -3.36
CA LYS A 34 10.09 9.39 -3.10
C LYS A 34 9.18 9.29 -4.31
N ASN A 35 9.71 9.48 -5.51
CA ASN A 35 8.92 9.40 -6.73
C ASN A 35 8.49 7.98 -7.10
N GLN A 36 9.04 6.97 -6.44
CA GLN A 36 8.62 5.58 -6.59
C GLN A 36 7.55 5.17 -5.60
N ILE A 37 7.23 6.03 -4.62
CA ILE A 37 6.30 5.72 -3.54
C ILE A 37 5.04 6.55 -3.71
N THR A 38 3.88 5.90 -3.65
CA THR A 38 2.60 6.60 -3.56
C THR A 38 1.94 6.25 -2.23
N CYS A 39 1.73 7.27 -1.42
CA CYS A 39 1.07 7.17 -0.12
C CYS A 39 0.27 8.46 0.09
N THR A 40 -1.04 8.37 0.05
CA THR A 40 -1.91 9.55 0.03
C THR A 40 -1.90 10.35 1.33
N SER A 41 -1.39 9.78 2.42
CA SER A 41 -1.25 10.50 3.70
C SER A 41 0.09 11.22 3.84
N VAL A 42 0.98 11.08 2.87
CA VAL A 42 2.30 11.74 2.88
C VAL A 42 2.34 12.71 1.70
N PRO A 43 2.34 14.04 1.95
CA PRO A 43 2.20 15.01 0.86
C PRO A 43 3.22 14.88 -0.26
N GLN A 44 4.47 14.53 0.05
CA GLN A 44 5.52 14.38 -0.96
C GLN A 44 5.35 13.13 -1.81
N CYS A 45 4.47 12.21 -1.41
CA CYS A 45 4.24 10.92 -2.07
C CYS A 45 2.79 10.75 -2.50
N ASN A 46 2.02 11.84 -2.56
CA ASN A 46 0.62 11.79 -2.94
C ASN A 46 0.47 11.76 -4.47
N ILE A 47 -0.71 11.37 -4.92
CA ILE A 47 -1.06 11.45 -6.34
C ILE A 47 -1.19 12.93 -6.75
N PRO A 48 -1.03 13.26 -8.05
CA PRO A 48 -1.14 14.64 -8.49
C PRO A 48 -2.49 15.26 -8.17
N VAL A 49 -2.48 16.54 -7.83
CA VAL A 49 -3.70 17.30 -7.55
C VAL A 49 -4.63 17.26 -8.78
N GLY A 50 -5.90 17.03 -8.53
CA GLY A 50 -6.91 16.94 -9.59
C GLY A 50 -7.08 15.54 -10.18
N CYS A 51 -6.25 14.58 -9.82
CA CYS A 51 -6.41 13.20 -10.27
C CYS A 51 -7.37 12.44 -9.37
N ASN A 52 -8.24 11.64 -9.98
CA ASN A 52 -9.04 10.67 -9.26
C ASN A 52 -8.15 9.48 -8.90
N ILE A 53 -8.19 9.03 -7.64
CA ILE A 53 -7.32 7.97 -7.17
C ILE A 53 -7.52 6.66 -7.95
N TYR A 54 -8.76 6.33 -8.30
CA TYR A 54 -9.03 5.08 -9.02
C TYR A 54 -8.54 5.15 -10.47
N ASP A 55 -8.68 6.31 -11.12
CA ASP A 55 -8.13 6.51 -12.47
C ASP A 55 -6.61 6.46 -12.46
N TRP A 56 -5.99 7.09 -11.46
CA TRP A 56 -4.54 7.05 -11.28
C TRP A 56 -4.06 5.62 -11.11
N LEU A 57 -4.74 4.86 -10.21
CA LEU A 57 -4.36 3.48 -9.92
C LEU A 57 -4.50 2.58 -11.14
N ALA A 58 -5.61 2.72 -11.89
CA ALA A 58 -5.83 1.97 -13.12
C ALA A 58 -4.69 2.20 -14.12
N LYS A 59 -4.25 3.45 -14.26
CA LYS A 59 -3.13 3.79 -15.14
C LYS A 59 -1.83 3.14 -14.66
N GLN A 60 -1.58 3.14 -13.35
CA GLN A 60 -0.37 2.53 -12.81
C GLN A 60 -0.32 1.02 -13.03
N PHE A 61 -1.46 0.33 -12.97
CA PHE A 61 -1.51 -1.09 -13.27
C PHE A 61 -1.04 -1.39 -14.70
N GLN A 62 -1.27 -0.45 -15.63
CA GLN A 62 -0.89 -0.62 -17.04
C GLN A 62 0.54 -0.18 -17.34
N THR A 63 1.03 0.85 -16.65
CA THR A 63 2.28 1.53 -17.01
C THR A 63 3.45 1.27 -16.06
N SER A 64 3.19 0.67 -14.91
CA SER A 64 4.20 0.41 -13.88
C SER A 64 4.18 -1.04 -13.45
N ASP A 65 5.34 -1.52 -12.99
CA ASP A 65 5.42 -2.76 -12.23
C ASP A 65 5.10 -2.39 -10.78
N LEU A 66 3.83 -2.51 -10.41
CA LEU A 66 3.32 -2.01 -9.15
C LEU A 66 3.42 -3.07 -8.07
N HIS A 67 4.09 -2.73 -6.97
CA HIS A 67 4.11 -3.52 -5.76
C HIS A 67 3.20 -2.83 -4.73
N VAL A 68 2.21 -3.55 -4.23
CA VAL A 68 1.26 -2.99 -3.27
C VAL A 68 1.69 -3.36 -1.86
N VAL A 69 1.75 -2.37 -0.98
CA VAL A 69 1.98 -2.58 0.45
C VAL A 69 0.66 -2.34 1.16
N TYR A 70 0.15 -3.36 1.81
CA TYR A 70 -1.06 -3.24 2.61
C TYR A 70 -0.69 -2.92 4.05
N ALA A 71 -1.21 -1.83 4.59
CA ALA A 71 -1.07 -1.49 6.00
C ALA A 71 -2.32 -1.98 6.76
N PHE A 72 -2.29 -3.23 7.16
CA PHE A 72 -3.43 -3.88 7.81
C PHE A 72 -3.65 -3.37 9.23
N SER A 73 -4.86 -2.96 9.50
CA SER A 73 -5.32 -2.49 10.80
C SER A 73 -6.84 -2.63 10.87
N ASN A 74 -7.40 -2.42 12.05
CA ASN A 74 -8.87 -2.34 12.16
C ASN A 74 -9.41 -1.18 11.33
N ASN A 75 -8.68 -0.06 11.27
CA ASN A 75 -9.05 1.08 10.42
C ASN A 75 -9.08 0.69 8.95
N TYR A 76 -8.12 -0.12 8.50
CA TYR A 76 -8.04 -0.60 7.12
C TYR A 76 -9.34 -1.34 6.74
N TYR A 77 -9.76 -2.28 7.56
CA TYR A 77 -10.92 -3.10 7.29
C TYR A 77 -12.26 -2.35 7.50
N SER A 78 -12.20 -1.17 8.07
CA SER A 78 -13.38 -0.30 8.21
C SER A 78 -13.54 0.68 7.06
N SER A 79 -12.65 0.65 6.07
CA SER A 79 -12.64 1.58 4.94
C SER A 79 -13.07 0.87 3.66
N VAL A 80 -14.10 1.39 3.01
CA VAL A 80 -14.55 0.87 1.71
C VAL A 80 -13.47 1.08 0.65
N ALA A 81 -12.81 2.24 0.69
CA ALA A 81 -11.76 2.57 -0.30
C ALA A 81 -10.60 1.57 -0.25
N THR A 82 -10.12 1.23 0.96
CA THR A 82 -8.99 0.28 1.09
C THR A 82 -9.38 -1.12 0.61
N LEU A 83 -10.60 -1.55 0.89
CA LEU A 83 -11.07 -2.87 0.43
C LEU A 83 -11.22 -2.92 -1.08
N ASN A 84 -11.66 -1.82 -1.71
CA ASN A 84 -11.71 -1.71 -3.17
C ASN A 84 -10.30 -1.79 -3.78
N GLU A 85 -9.32 -1.13 -3.17
CA GLU A 85 -7.93 -1.18 -3.61
C GLU A 85 -7.37 -2.60 -3.52
N MET A 86 -7.67 -3.30 -2.43
CA MET A 86 -7.28 -4.69 -2.24
C MET A 86 -7.84 -5.58 -3.36
N GLY A 87 -9.13 -5.42 -3.68
CA GLY A 87 -9.77 -6.19 -4.74
C GLY A 87 -9.17 -5.91 -6.11
N ALA A 88 -8.89 -4.63 -6.41
CA ALA A 88 -8.28 -4.24 -7.66
C ALA A 88 -6.87 -4.83 -7.81
N ALA A 89 -6.05 -4.75 -6.78
CA ALA A 89 -4.71 -5.31 -6.79
C ALA A 89 -4.74 -6.83 -6.95
N TRP A 90 -5.71 -7.49 -6.32
CA TRP A 90 -5.88 -8.94 -6.46
C TRP A 90 -6.22 -9.35 -7.89
N VAL A 91 -7.15 -8.63 -8.53
CA VAL A 91 -7.54 -8.91 -9.91
C VAL A 91 -6.36 -8.71 -10.86
N MET A 92 -5.56 -7.68 -10.63
CA MET A 92 -4.39 -7.38 -11.47
C MET A 92 -3.16 -8.21 -11.13
N ARG A 93 -3.28 -9.11 -10.14
CA ARG A 93 -2.18 -10.01 -9.72
C ARG A 93 -0.91 -9.27 -9.35
N CYS A 94 -1.05 -8.13 -8.69
CA CYS A 94 0.10 -7.36 -8.21
C CYS A 94 0.85 -8.12 -7.14
N LYS A 95 2.18 -7.96 -7.13
CA LYS A 95 2.98 -8.37 -5.97
C LYS A 95 2.59 -7.51 -4.79
N TRP A 96 2.63 -8.09 -3.60
CA TRP A 96 2.23 -7.35 -2.41
C TRP A 96 3.01 -7.76 -1.18
N THR A 97 3.09 -6.84 -0.23
CA THR A 97 3.64 -7.08 1.10
C THR A 97 2.62 -6.59 2.12
N GLY A 98 2.38 -7.38 3.15
CA GLY A 98 1.49 -6.99 4.23
C GLY A 98 2.27 -6.48 5.42
N LEU A 99 1.84 -5.35 5.97
CA LEU A 99 2.32 -4.82 7.25
C LEU A 99 1.17 -4.96 8.24
N LEU A 100 1.45 -5.58 9.38
CA LEU A 100 0.48 -5.64 10.48
C LEU A 100 0.80 -4.48 11.42
N LEU A 101 -0.08 -3.49 11.47
CA LEU A 101 0.11 -2.34 12.34
C LEU A 101 -0.06 -2.74 13.81
N PRO A 102 0.49 -1.96 14.76
CA PRO A 102 0.39 -2.31 16.18
C PRO A 102 -1.03 -2.60 16.61
N GLY A 103 -1.24 -3.70 17.30
CA GLY A 103 -2.54 -4.14 17.78
C GLY A 103 -3.33 -5.00 16.80
N PHE A 104 -2.88 -5.14 15.56
CA PHE A 104 -3.53 -6.00 14.56
C PHE A 104 -2.81 -7.34 14.49
N THR A 105 -3.58 -8.44 14.46
CA THR A 105 -3.01 -9.78 14.46
C THR A 105 -3.26 -10.48 13.13
N PHE A 106 -2.42 -11.46 12.81
CA PHE A 106 -2.52 -12.25 11.60
C PHE A 106 -3.89 -12.91 11.45
N ASN A 107 -4.49 -13.32 12.56
CA ASN A 107 -5.80 -13.99 12.55
C ASN A 107 -6.93 -13.08 12.09
N GLN A 108 -6.73 -11.76 12.10
CA GLN A 108 -7.74 -10.79 11.69
C GLN A 108 -7.72 -10.51 10.18
N LEU A 109 -6.76 -11.08 9.44
CA LEU A 109 -6.69 -10.88 8.00
C LEU A 109 -7.91 -11.45 7.30
N ALA A 110 -8.43 -10.71 6.32
CA ALA A 110 -9.61 -11.09 5.56
C ALA A 110 -9.54 -10.49 4.15
N GLY A 111 -10.43 -10.93 3.26
CA GLY A 111 -10.56 -10.37 1.94
C GLY A 111 -9.70 -11.06 0.89
N CYS A 112 -9.41 -10.34 -0.19
CA CYS A 112 -8.74 -10.87 -1.38
C CYS A 112 -7.22 -10.88 -1.20
N ILE A 113 -6.73 -11.67 -0.26
CA ILE A 113 -5.29 -11.85 -0.02
C ILE A 113 -5.00 -13.32 0.24
N ASP A 114 -3.76 -13.71 -0.02
CA ASP A 114 -3.29 -15.05 0.29
C ASP A 114 -2.81 -15.08 1.73
N LYS A 115 -3.57 -15.75 2.59
CA LYS A 115 -3.24 -15.83 4.02
C LYS A 115 -2.00 -16.68 4.30
N ASN A 116 -1.50 -17.40 3.31
CA ASN A 116 -0.26 -18.16 3.46
C ASN A 116 0.99 -17.28 3.26
N GLN A 117 0.83 -16.06 2.75
CA GLN A 117 1.95 -15.14 2.61
C GLN A 117 2.33 -14.55 3.96
N ILE A 118 3.63 -14.49 4.22
CA ILE A 118 4.16 -13.94 5.47
C ILE A 118 4.02 -12.42 5.45
N CYS A 119 3.47 -11.86 6.53
CA CYS A 119 3.37 -10.42 6.73
C CYS A 119 4.36 -9.98 7.80
N ILE A 120 4.73 -8.69 7.74
CA ILE A 120 5.65 -8.08 8.69
C ILE A 120 4.84 -7.40 9.80
N LYS A 121 5.12 -7.73 11.06
CA LYS A 121 4.52 -7.03 12.19
C LYS A 121 5.40 -5.84 12.57
N LEU A 122 4.82 -4.65 12.61
CA LEU A 122 5.57 -3.44 12.90
C LEU A 122 5.91 -3.26 14.38
N ASP A 123 5.19 -3.92 15.27
CA ASP A 123 5.44 -3.85 16.71
C ASP A 123 6.27 -5.02 17.23
N ASP A 124 6.80 -5.86 16.35
CA ASP A 124 7.72 -6.92 16.76
C ASP A 124 9.10 -6.33 17.03
N PRO A 125 9.71 -6.71 18.16
CA PRO A 125 11.07 -6.29 18.47
C PRO A 125 12.11 -6.86 17.53
#